data_f972183b70c7e2937a21cec01a73b0a7
#
_entry.id   f972183b70c7e2937a21cec01a73b0a7
#
_cell.length_a   1.000
_cell.length_b   1.000
_cell.length_c   1.000
_cell.angle_alpha   90.00
_cell.angle_beta   90.00
_cell.angle_gamma   90.00
#
_symmetry.space_group_name_H-M   'P 1'
#
loop_
_entity.id
_entity.type
_entity.pdbx_description
1 polymer ?
#
loop_
_entity_poly.entity_id
_entity_poly.type
_entity_poly.pdbx_seq_one_letter_code
_entity_poly.pdbx_strand_id
1 'polypeptide(L)'
;PIKSSAASDVYKRQPDTRQFSYAPLDTVMEGAFRPGHFNGVCQIVSKLFDAVQPDRAYFGEKDFQQLAIIREMVRQLKYNLEIVGCSIVREEDGLALSSRNKRLSAEERENALNISRTLFKSRNFAATHTVSETQKMVEDAIEAAPGLRMEYFEIVDGNTLQKISNWEDTSYVVGCITVFCGEVRLIDNIKYKE
;
A
#
# COMPACT_ATOMS: atom_id res chain seq x y z
N PRO A 1 -17.22 21.47 -9.70
CA PRO A 1 -16.63 20.61 -8.67
C PRO A 1 -15.49 21.36 -7.97
N ILE A 2 -15.59 21.52 -6.67
CA ILE A 2 -14.50 22.06 -5.86
C ILE A 2 -13.35 21.06 -5.99
N LYS A 3 -12.26 21.47 -6.63
CA LYS A 3 -11.08 20.62 -6.75
C LYS A 3 -10.59 20.29 -5.35
N SER A 4 -10.56 19.03 -4.97
CA SER A 4 -10.17 18.53 -3.64
C SER A 4 -8.82 19.06 -3.14
N SER A 5 -7.95 19.53 -4.04
CA SER A 5 -6.69 20.17 -3.74
C SER A 5 -6.80 21.46 -2.92
N ALA A 6 -7.82 22.29 -3.14
CA ALA A 6 -7.93 23.59 -2.44
C ALA A 6 -8.31 23.43 -0.96
N ALA A 7 -9.24 22.51 -0.65
CA ALA A 7 -9.60 22.23 0.74
C ALA A 7 -8.42 21.61 1.51
N SER A 8 -7.68 20.66 0.89
CA SER A 8 -6.53 20.05 1.52
C SER A 8 -5.40 21.04 1.82
N ASP A 9 -5.19 22.05 0.98
CA ASP A 9 -4.14 23.06 1.20
C ASP A 9 -4.44 24.01 2.36
N VAL A 10 -5.70 24.34 2.58
CA VAL A 10 -6.12 25.16 3.74
C VAL A 10 -5.91 24.40 5.05
N TYR A 11 -6.30 23.13 5.11
CA TYR A 11 -6.12 22.31 6.31
C TYR A 11 -4.66 21.94 6.59
N LYS A 12 -3.82 21.78 5.56
CA LYS A 12 -2.39 21.53 5.70
C LYS A 12 -1.61 22.67 6.34
N ARG A 13 -2.11 23.90 6.21
CA ARG A 13 -1.45 25.11 6.79
C ARG A 13 -1.70 25.27 8.29
N GLN A 14 -2.68 24.57 8.86
CA GLN A 14 -2.96 24.61 10.30
C GLN A 14 -2.07 23.60 11.03
N PRO A 15 -1.26 24.03 12.00
CA PRO A 15 -0.48 23.10 12.83
C PRO A 15 -1.41 22.06 13.47
N ASP A 16 -1.03 20.79 13.38
CA ASP A 16 -1.73 19.71 14.04
C ASP A 16 -0.76 19.00 15.00
N THR A 17 -1.05 19.09 16.29
CA THR A 17 -0.22 18.50 17.33
C THR A 17 -0.70 17.12 17.77
N ARG A 18 -1.81 16.63 17.19
CA ARG A 18 -2.32 15.29 17.50
C ARG A 18 -1.30 14.25 17.07
N GLN A 19 -1.12 13.26 17.90
CA GLN A 19 -0.25 12.12 17.61
C GLN A 19 -1.13 10.88 17.43
N PHE A 20 -0.93 10.20 16.32
CA PHE A 20 -1.60 8.96 15.97
C PHE A 20 -0.57 7.84 15.90
N SER A 21 -0.82 6.76 16.62
CA SER A 21 -0.01 5.55 16.54
C SER A 21 -0.95 4.33 16.60
N TYR A 22 -0.73 3.40 15.72
CA TYR A 22 -1.55 2.20 15.54
C TYR A 22 -0.67 0.95 15.48
N ALA A 23 0.33 0.86 16.37
CA ALA A 23 1.18 -0.32 16.43
C ALA A 23 0.35 -1.61 16.59
N PRO A 24 0.72 -2.69 15.90
CA PRO A 24 1.91 -2.83 15.04
C PRO A 24 1.70 -2.37 13.59
N LEU A 25 0.50 -1.88 13.20
CA LEU A 25 0.16 -1.55 11.81
C LEU A 25 1.06 -0.45 11.21
N ASP A 26 1.52 0.50 12.01
CA ASP A 26 2.31 1.67 11.58
C ASP A 26 3.82 1.51 11.80
N THR A 27 4.28 0.32 12.23
CA THR A 27 5.70 0.07 12.56
C THR A 27 6.40 -0.90 11.63
N VAL A 28 5.67 -1.48 10.68
CA VAL A 28 6.17 -2.44 9.67
C VAL A 28 6.16 -1.80 8.28
N MET A 29 6.76 -2.43 7.29
CA MET A 29 6.73 -2.05 5.87
C MET A 29 6.90 -0.52 5.68
N GLU A 30 5.93 0.17 5.03
CA GLU A 30 5.97 1.64 4.83
C GLU A 30 6.22 2.41 6.13
N GLY A 31 5.66 1.97 7.25
CA GLY A 31 5.85 2.61 8.56
C GLY A 31 7.29 2.55 9.04
N ALA A 32 7.98 1.44 8.81
CA ALA A 32 9.39 1.27 9.15
C ALA A 32 10.30 2.12 8.26
N PHE A 33 10.01 2.17 6.94
CA PHE A 33 10.83 2.92 5.97
C PHE A 33 10.51 4.41 5.91
N ARG A 34 9.36 4.82 6.44
CA ARG A 34 8.88 6.22 6.42
C ARG A 34 8.38 6.67 7.78
N PRO A 35 9.26 6.83 8.79
CA PRO A 35 8.86 7.25 10.15
C PRO A 35 8.01 8.53 10.12
N GLY A 36 6.91 8.53 10.88
CA GLY A 36 5.99 9.66 10.96
C GLY A 36 5.00 9.82 9.80
N HIS A 37 5.15 9.06 8.71
CA HIS A 37 4.27 9.15 7.54
C HIS A 37 2.80 8.93 7.90
N PHE A 38 2.49 7.86 8.59
CA PHE A 38 1.11 7.51 8.93
C PHE A 38 0.50 8.43 9.97
N ASN A 39 1.31 9.01 10.88
CA ASN A 39 0.82 10.09 11.73
C ASN A 39 0.34 11.27 10.90
N GLY A 40 1.12 11.71 9.89
CA GLY A 40 0.71 12.79 8.98
C GLY A 40 -0.53 12.43 8.16
N VAL A 41 -0.63 11.20 7.66
CA VAL A 41 -1.84 10.72 6.95
C VAL A 41 -3.07 10.83 7.85
N CYS A 42 -2.99 10.32 9.08
CA CYS A 42 -4.10 10.34 10.02
C CYS A 42 -4.49 11.77 10.44
N GLN A 43 -3.52 12.68 10.62
CA GLN A 43 -3.80 14.10 10.88
C GLN A 43 -4.62 14.72 9.77
N ILE A 44 -4.29 14.48 8.51
CA ILE A 44 -5.02 15.08 7.37
C ILE A 44 -6.37 14.38 7.17
N VAL A 45 -6.41 13.05 7.18
CA VAL A 45 -7.64 12.29 6.91
C VAL A 45 -8.68 12.52 8.01
N SER A 46 -8.28 12.55 9.29
CA SER A 46 -9.21 12.86 10.38
C SER A 46 -9.82 14.27 10.25
N LYS A 47 -9.02 15.29 9.88
CA LYS A 47 -9.55 16.63 9.60
C LYS A 47 -10.56 16.64 8.46
N LEU A 48 -10.32 15.86 7.40
CA LEU A 48 -11.27 15.73 6.30
C LEU A 48 -12.58 15.07 6.78
N PHE A 49 -12.49 14.04 7.60
CA PHE A 49 -13.67 13.38 8.16
C PHE A 49 -14.44 14.32 9.10
N ASP A 50 -13.76 15.08 9.94
CA ASP A 50 -14.37 16.07 10.83
C ASP A 50 -15.10 17.17 10.04
N ALA A 51 -14.52 17.62 8.92
CA ALA A 51 -15.06 18.70 8.12
C ALA A 51 -16.21 18.27 7.20
N VAL A 52 -16.13 17.07 6.62
CA VAL A 52 -17.08 16.58 5.61
C VAL A 52 -18.18 15.72 6.23
N GLN A 53 -17.87 14.99 7.31
CA GLN A 53 -18.76 14.04 7.98
C GLN A 53 -19.42 13.06 7.00
N PRO A 54 -18.64 12.34 6.19
CA PRO A 54 -19.19 11.48 5.15
C PRO A 54 -19.78 10.20 5.75
N ASP A 55 -20.79 9.62 5.09
CA ASP A 55 -21.28 8.26 5.41
C ASP A 55 -20.29 7.18 4.93
N ARG A 56 -19.54 7.46 3.85
CA ARG A 56 -18.56 6.55 3.25
C ARG A 56 -17.32 7.29 2.78
N ALA A 57 -16.16 6.66 2.97
CA ALA A 57 -14.91 7.15 2.40
C ALA A 57 -14.20 6.01 1.61
N TYR A 58 -13.74 6.33 0.40
CA TYR A 58 -13.20 5.38 -0.56
C TYR A 58 -11.68 5.50 -0.63
N PHE A 59 -10.96 4.40 -0.42
CA PHE A 59 -9.51 4.34 -0.46
C PHE A 59 -9.04 3.22 -1.38
N GLY A 60 -8.03 3.51 -2.22
CA GLY A 60 -7.43 2.51 -3.09
C GLY A 60 -6.64 1.45 -2.31
N GLU A 61 -6.88 0.17 -2.61
CA GLU A 61 -6.13 -0.95 -2.03
C GLU A 61 -4.65 -0.96 -2.43
N LYS A 62 -4.25 -0.16 -3.41
CA LYS A 62 -2.84 -0.01 -3.78
C LYS A 62 -1.99 0.47 -2.60
N ASP A 63 -2.50 1.41 -1.82
CA ASP A 63 -1.89 1.90 -0.59
C ASP A 63 -2.39 1.06 0.60
N PHE A 64 -2.12 -0.25 0.55
CA PHE A 64 -2.74 -1.27 1.40
C PHE A 64 -2.59 -1.01 2.90
N GLN A 65 -1.37 -0.73 3.35
CA GLN A 65 -1.10 -0.42 4.76
C GLN A 65 -1.80 0.88 5.19
N GLN A 66 -1.86 1.89 4.32
CA GLN A 66 -2.60 3.13 4.61
C GLN A 66 -4.09 2.85 4.82
N LEU A 67 -4.69 2.00 3.99
CA LEU A 67 -6.09 1.59 4.13
C LEU A 67 -6.33 0.87 5.47
N ALA A 68 -5.44 -0.05 5.87
CA ALA A 68 -5.52 -0.75 7.15
C ALA A 68 -5.45 0.22 8.34
N ILE A 69 -4.52 1.17 8.29
CA ILE A 69 -4.35 2.19 9.36
C ILE A 69 -5.56 3.13 9.42
N ILE A 70 -6.13 3.54 8.28
CA ILE A 70 -7.32 4.39 8.26
C ILE A 70 -8.52 3.65 8.83
N ARG A 71 -8.70 2.36 8.54
CA ARG A 71 -9.75 1.54 9.16
C ARG A 71 -9.60 1.49 10.68
N GLU A 72 -8.38 1.30 11.16
CA GLU A 72 -8.09 1.28 12.60
C GLU A 72 -8.31 2.66 13.24
N MET A 73 -7.93 3.74 12.58
CA MET A 73 -8.21 5.11 13.02
C MET A 73 -9.71 5.36 13.18
N VAL A 74 -10.52 4.97 12.18
CA VAL A 74 -11.98 5.10 12.22
C VAL A 74 -12.57 4.33 13.39
N ARG A 75 -12.09 3.10 13.61
CA ARG A 75 -12.52 2.25 14.73
C ARG A 75 -12.20 2.87 16.09
N GLN A 76 -10.95 3.33 16.30
CA GLN A 76 -10.52 3.87 17.59
C GLN A 76 -11.14 5.23 17.89
N LEU A 77 -11.25 6.11 16.90
CA LEU A 77 -11.86 7.43 17.06
C LEU A 77 -13.40 7.38 16.99
N LYS A 78 -13.97 6.18 16.76
CA LYS A 78 -15.42 5.96 16.72
C LYS A 78 -16.14 6.84 15.70
N TYR A 79 -15.50 7.07 14.54
CA TYR A 79 -16.19 7.75 13.44
C TYR A 79 -17.38 6.92 12.95
N ASN A 80 -18.51 7.57 12.73
CA ASN A 80 -19.71 6.93 12.16
C ASN A 80 -19.65 6.99 10.63
N LEU A 81 -18.71 6.27 10.04
CA LEU A 81 -18.55 6.18 8.58
C LEU A 81 -18.00 4.80 8.17
N GLU A 82 -18.29 4.40 6.94
CA GLU A 82 -17.79 3.17 6.33
C GLU A 82 -16.53 3.45 5.50
N ILE A 83 -15.46 2.67 5.71
CA ILE A 83 -14.28 2.71 4.84
C ILE A 83 -14.39 1.64 3.76
N VAL A 84 -14.53 2.07 2.52
CA VAL A 84 -14.63 1.19 1.35
C VAL A 84 -13.26 1.09 0.67
N GLY A 85 -12.71 -0.13 0.59
CA GLY A 85 -11.52 -0.43 -0.21
C GLY A 85 -11.90 -0.52 -1.69
N CYS A 86 -11.16 0.20 -2.54
CA CYS A 86 -11.32 0.12 -4.00
C CYS A 86 -10.17 -0.68 -4.59
N SER A 87 -10.47 -1.67 -5.41
CA SER A 87 -9.47 -2.51 -6.09
C SER A 87 -8.41 -1.68 -6.81
N ILE A 88 -7.21 -2.22 -6.92
CA ILE A 88 -6.11 -1.56 -7.62
C ILE A 88 -6.48 -1.34 -9.09
N VAL A 89 -6.51 -0.07 -9.49
CA VAL A 89 -6.61 0.29 -10.91
C VAL A 89 -5.22 0.13 -11.53
N ARG A 90 -5.15 -0.56 -12.66
CA ARG A 90 -3.93 -0.76 -13.42
C ARG A 90 -4.04 -0.09 -14.78
N GLU A 91 -2.92 0.35 -15.32
CA GLU A 91 -2.80 0.78 -16.70
C GLU A 91 -2.94 -0.44 -17.63
N GLU A 92 -3.16 -0.22 -18.94
CA GLU A 92 -3.39 -1.31 -19.91
C GLU A 92 -2.27 -2.36 -19.92
N ASP A 93 -1.05 -1.96 -19.64
CA ASP A 93 0.14 -2.82 -19.56
C ASP A 93 0.31 -3.55 -18.21
N GLY A 94 -0.61 -3.31 -17.25
CA GLY A 94 -0.65 -3.96 -15.95
C GLY A 94 0.04 -3.21 -14.82
N LEU A 95 0.73 -2.09 -15.11
CA LEU A 95 1.36 -1.27 -14.08
C LEU A 95 0.30 -0.66 -13.15
N ALA A 96 0.49 -0.74 -11.83
CA ALA A 96 -0.42 -0.11 -10.88
C ALA A 96 -0.45 1.41 -11.11
N LEU A 97 -1.67 1.97 -11.30
CA LEU A 97 -1.86 3.38 -11.64
C LEU A 97 -1.32 4.30 -10.54
N SER A 98 -0.41 5.19 -10.93
CA SER A 98 0.20 6.16 -10.03
C SER A 98 0.62 7.42 -10.78
N SER A 99 0.48 8.60 -10.13
CA SER A 99 1.07 9.84 -10.64
C SER A 99 2.59 9.77 -10.77
N ARG A 100 3.26 8.88 -10.01
CA ARG A 100 4.69 8.64 -10.08
C ARG A 100 5.12 7.99 -11.39
N ASN A 101 4.23 7.25 -12.07
CA ASN A 101 4.53 6.60 -13.35
C ASN A 101 4.93 7.62 -14.43
N LYS A 102 4.44 8.87 -14.33
CA LYS A 102 4.82 9.97 -15.24
C LYS A 102 6.28 10.43 -15.10
N ARG A 103 6.98 9.98 -14.06
CA ARG A 103 8.39 10.31 -13.80
C ARG A 103 9.35 9.28 -14.40
N LEU A 104 8.81 8.14 -14.82
CA LEU A 104 9.59 7.08 -15.44
C LEU A 104 9.95 7.45 -16.88
N SER A 105 11.20 7.21 -17.27
CA SER A 105 11.58 7.17 -18.68
C SER A 105 10.90 6.00 -19.40
N ALA A 106 10.97 5.93 -20.71
CA ALA A 106 10.40 4.83 -21.48
C ALA A 106 11.01 3.47 -21.10
N GLU A 107 12.33 3.43 -20.88
CA GLU A 107 13.04 2.23 -20.44
C GLU A 107 12.66 1.83 -19.01
N GLU A 108 12.66 2.79 -18.07
CA GLU A 108 12.24 2.55 -16.69
C GLU A 108 10.80 2.06 -16.62
N ARG A 109 9.91 2.59 -17.48
CA ARG A 109 8.54 2.16 -17.53
C ARG A 109 8.43 0.69 -17.94
N GLU A 110 9.14 0.25 -18.96
CA GLU A 110 9.15 -1.17 -19.36
C GLU A 110 9.72 -2.05 -18.25
N ASN A 111 10.80 -1.62 -17.60
CA ASN A 111 11.39 -2.33 -16.47
C ASN A 111 10.41 -2.43 -15.29
N ALA A 112 9.66 -1.38 -14.98
CA ALA A 112 8.69 -1.33 -13.89
C ALA A 112 7.54 -2.36 -14.05
N LEU A 113 7.22 -2.78 -15.28
CA LEU A 113 6.22 -3.82 -15.53
C LEU A 113 6.59 -5.17 -14.91
N ASN A 114 7.88 -5.42 -14.66
CA ASN A 114 8.31 -6.63 -13.97
C ASN A 114 7.73 -6.73 -12.55
N ILE A 115 7.38 -5.61 -11.90
CA ILE A 115 6.77 -5.61 -10.57
C ILE A 115 5.42 -6.34 -10.61
N SER A 116 4.48 -5.86 -11.41
CA SER A 116 3.15 -6.47 -11.51
C SER A 116 3.18 -7.87 -12.11
N ARG A 117 4.01 -8.10 -13.16
CA ARG A 117 4.20 -9.42 -13.78
C ARG A 117 4.69 -10.45 -12.76
N THR A 118 5.67 -10.07 -11.91
CA THR A 118 6.19 -10.95 -10.85
C THR A 118 5.13 -11.24 -9.79
N LEU A 119 4.38 -10.24 -9.34
CA LEU A 119 3.32 -10.43 -8.38
C LEU A 119 2.22 -11.37 -8.90
N PHE A 120 1.75 -11.21 -10.14
CA PHE A 120 0.77 -12.12 -10.72
C PHE A 120 1.31 -13.54 -10.89
N LYS A 121 2.59 -13.68 -11.29
CA LYS A 121 3.25 -14.98 -11.38
C LYS A 121 3.37 -15.63 -9.99
N SER A 122 3.69 -14.85 -8.96
CA SER A 122 3.82 -15.36 -7.58
C SER A 122 2.52 -15.90 -7.03
N ARG A 123 1.37 -15.31 -7.38
CA ARG A 123 0.06 -15.81 -6.96
C ARG A 123 -0.23 -17.22 -7.50
N ASN A 124 0.14 -17.47 -8.75
CA ASN A 124 0.00 -18.81 -9.32
C ASN A 124 1.00 -19.79 -8.70
N PHE A 125 2.22 -19.33 -8.42
CA PHE A 125 3.27 -20.13 -7.79
C PHE A 125 2.90 -20.56 -6.37
N ALA A 126 2.28 -19.67 -5.60
CA ALA A 126 1.82 -19.91 -4.23
C ALA A 126 0.83 -21.07 -4.10
N ALA A 127 0.14 -21.46 -5.18
CA ALA A 127 -0.82 -22.57 -5.16
C ALA A 127 -0.17 -23.94 -4.84
N THR A 128 1.14 -24.07 -5.07
CA THR A 128 1.87 -25.35 -4.90
C THR A 128 3.16 -25.20 -4.09
N HIS A 129 3.46 -24.00 -3.61
CA HIS A 129 4.72 -23.69 -2.91
C HIS A 129 4.44 -23.00 -1.56
N THR A 130 5.40 -23.10 -0.67
CA THR A 130 5.35 -22.45 0.65
C THR A 130 5.43 -20.93 0.56
N VAL A 131 5.08 -20.25 1.66
CA VAL A 131 5.22 -18.79 1.81
C VAL A 131 6.68 -18.37 1.57
N SER A 132 7.65 -19.08 2.18
CA SER A 132 9.08 -18.77 2.04
C SER A 132 9.59 -18.94 0.60
N GLU A 133 9.18 -20.02 -0.10
CA GLU A 133 9.55 -20.23 -1.50
C GLU A 133 8.94 -19.16 -2.41
N THR A 134 7.70 -18.78 -2.13
CA THR A 134 7.00 -17.72 -2.88
C THR A 134 7.67 -16.36 -2.66
N GLN A 135 8.04 -16.04 -1.41
CA GLN A 135 8.76 -14.82 -1.09
C GLN A 135 10.10 -14.78 -1.84
N LYS A 136 10.88 -15.84 -1.72
CA LYS A 136 12.17 -15.94 -2.42
C LYS A 136 12.04 -15.82 -3.94
N MET A 137 11.03 -16.43 -4.55
CA MET A 137 10.78 -16.32 -6.00
C MET A 137 10.55 -14.87 -6.43
N VAL A 138 9.80 -14.10 -5.63
CA VAL A 138 9.57 -12.66 -5.92
C VAL A 138 10.86 -11.87 -5.75
N GLU A 139 11.59 -12.10 -4.67
CA GLU A 139 12.86 -11.44 -4.40
C GLU A 139 13.88 -11.66 -5.53
N ASP A 140 14.12 -12.94 -5.88
CA ASP A 140 15.03 -13.32 -6.96
C ASP A 140 14.60 -12.72 -8.32
N ALA A 141 13.31 -12.71 -8.62
CA ALA A 141 12.80 -12.20 -9.89
C ALA A 141 12.93 -10.67 -10.01
N ILE A 142 12.71 -9.93 -8.91
CA ILE A 142 12.87 -8.47 -8.92
C ILE A 142 14.36 -8.09 -8.95
N GLU A 143 15.21 -8.82 -8.22
CA GLU A 143 16.65 -8.57 -8.22
C GLU A 143 17.29 -8.83 -9.59
N ALA A 144 16.79 -9.82 -10.32
CA ALA A 144 17.24 -10.12 -11.68
C ALA A 144 16.71 -9.14 -12.74
N ALA A 145 15.68 -8.33 -12.42
CA ALA A 145 15.07 -7.41 -13.37
C ALA A 145 15.92 -6.13 -13.53
N PRO A 146 16.21 -5.69 -14.78
CA PRO A 146 17.06 -4.54 -15.00
C PRO A 146 16.45 -3.24 -14.42
N GLY A 147 17.30 -2.42 -13.84
CA GLY A 147 16.90 -1.10 -13.33
C GLY A 147 15.98 -1.11 -12.11
N LEU A 148 15.70 -2.29 -11.54
CA LEU A 148 14.91 -2.42 -10.32
C LEU A 148 15.81 -2.68 -9.11
N ARG A 149 15.43 -2.10 -7.97
CA ARG A 149 16.04 -2.34 -6.66
C ARG A 149 14.92 -2.46 -5.62
N MET A 150 14.76 -3.65 -5.09
CA MET A 150 13.73 -3.90 -4.07
C MET A 150 14.09 -3.19 -2.76
N GLU A 151 13.10 -2.56 -2.13
CA GLU A 151 13.21 -2.06 -0.76
C GLU A 151 12.70 -3.11 0.22
N TYR A 152 11.54 -3.68 -0.06
CA TYR A 152 11.01 -4.85 0.65
C TYR A 152 9.98 -5.60 -0.21
N PHE A 153 9.80 -6.87 0.11
CA PHE A 153 8.62 -7.67 -0.22
C PHE A 153 8.24 -8.47 1.01
N GLU A 154 6.98 -8.37 1.43
CA GLU A 154 6.48 -9.02 2.63
C GLU A 154 5.13 -9.70 2.35
N ILE A 155 5.01 -10.97 2.75
CA ILE A 155 3.74 -11.70 2.73
C ILE A 155 3.17 -11.68 4.15
N VAL A 156 2.00 -11.06 4.28
CA VAL A 156 1.44 -10.70 5.58
C VAL A 156 -0.02 -11.11 5.72
N ASP A 157 -0.47 -11.24 6.96
CA ASP A 157 -1.90 -11.21 7.29
C ASP A 157 -2.47 -9.83 6.93
N GLY A 158 -3.51 -9.80 6.11
CA GLY A 158 -4.10 -8.56 5.60
C GLY A 158 -4.80 -7.71 6.67
N ASN A 159 -5.09 -8.25 7.85
CA ASN A 159 -5.71 -7.52 8.94
C ASN A 159 -4.68 -6.93 9.91
N THR A 160 -3.63 -7.70 10.23
CA THR A 160 -2.64 -7.34 11.26
C THR A 160 -1.36 -6.79 10.69
N LEU A 161 -1.12 -6.99 9.37
CA LEU A 161 0.11 -6.68 8.65
C LEU A 161 1.36 -7.38 9.21
N GLN A 162 1.16 -8.43 10.01
CA GLN A 162 2.25 -9.25 10.51
C GLN A 162 2.61 -10.33 9.50
N LYS A 163 3.91 -10.63 9.39
CA LYS A 163 4.42 -11.69 8.52
C LYS A 163 3.79 -13.03 8.88
N ILE A 164 3.44 -13.79 7.87
CA ILE A 164 3.00 -15.18 8.04
C ILE A 164 4.13 -16.14 7.66
N SER A 165 4.08 -17.34 8.21
CA SER A 165 5.01 -18.42 7.90
C SER A 165 4.35 -19.53 7.07
N ASN A 166 3.04 -19.68 7.21
CA ASN A 166 2.25 -20.68 6.50
C ASN A 166 0.99 -20.03 5.93
N TRP A 167 0.50 -20.57 4.82
CA TRP A 167 -0.72 -20.08 4.17
C TRP A 167 -1.98 -20.22 5.06
N GLU A 168 -1.93 -21.13 6.04
CA GLU A 168 -3.03 -21.40 6.97
C GLU A 168 -3.04 -20.51 8.22
N ASP A 169 -2.01 -19.68 8.41
CA ASP A 169 -1.91 -18.79 9.57
C ASP A 169 -3.07 -17.77 9.60
N THR A 170 -3.62 -17.44 8.43
CA THR A 170 -4.77 -16.53 8.30
C THR A 170 -5.61 -16.83 7.06
N SER A 171 -6.87 -16.36 7.06
CA SER A 171 -7.74 -16.42 5.88
C SER A 171 -7.53 -15.27 4.90
N TYR A 172 -6.80 -14.22 5.27
CA TYR A 172 -6.58 -13.05 4.42
C TYR A 172 -5.08 -12.76 4.29
N VAL A 173 -4.52 -13.09 3.13
CA VAL A 173 -3.07 -13.01 2.87
C VAL A 173 -2.77 -12.06 1.72
N VAL A 174 -1.88 -11.11 1.98
CA VAL A 174 -1.46 -10.10 1.00
C VAL A 174 0.07 -10.03 0.92
N GLY A 175 0.59 -10.00 -0.31
CA GLY A 175 1.99 -9.67 -0.57
C GLY A 175 2.12 -8.19 -0.90
N CYS A 176 2.88 -7.45 -0.11
CA CYS A 176 3.15 -6.03 -0.30
C CYS A 176 4.59 -5.81 -0.76
N ILE A 177 4.77 -5.05 -1.84
CA ILE A 177 6.09 -4.79 -2.41
C ILE A 177 6.38 -3.31 -2.56
N THR A 178 7.63 -2.95 -2.35
CA THR A 178 8.18 -1.64 -2.70
C THR A 178 9.48 -1.81 -3.47
N VAL A 179 9.55 -1.16 -4.62
CA VAL A 179 10.67 -1.25 -5.55
C VAL A 179 11.04 0.14 -6.04
N PHE A 180 12.33 0.45 -6.08
CA PHE A 180 12.86 1.58 -6.83
C PHE A 180 13.10 1.16 -8.28
N CYS A 181 12.58 1.96 -9.21
CA CYS A 181 12.91 1.92 -10.62
C CYS A 181 13.63 3.22 -10.94
N GLY A 182 14.95 3.16 -11.12
CA GLY A 182 15.79 4.35 -11.04
C GLY A 182 15.55 5.08 -9.70
N GLU A 183 15.22 6.38 -9.78
CA GLU A 183 14.91 7.21 -8.61
C GLU A 183 13.41 7.17 -8.21
N VAL A 184 12.59 6.44 -8.95
CA VAL A 184 11.14 6.42 -8.71
C VAL A 184 10.76 5.25 -7.81
N ARG A 185 10.29 5.56 -6.60
CA ARG A 185 9.79 4.57 -5.64
C ARG A 185 8.36 4.18 -5.99
N LEU A 186 8.16 2.93 -6.35
CA LEU A 186 6.90 2.32 -6.75
C LEU A 186 6.44 1.32 -5.69
N ILE A 187 5.14 1.27 -5.46
CA ILE A 187 4.49 0.29 -4.57
C ILE A 187 3.42 -0.47 -5.33
N ASP A 188 3.24 -1.73 -4.98
CA ASP A 188 2.17 -2.58 -5.47
C ASP A 188 1.83 -3.64 -4.43
N ASN A 189 0.75 -4.39 -4.62
CA ASN A 189 0.43 -5.54 -3.79
C ASN A 189 -0.39 -6.57 -4.55
N ILE A 190 -0.47 -7.77 -3.98
CA ILE A 190 -1.23 -8.90 -4.53
C ILE A 190 -1.93 -9.65 -3.40
N LYS A 191 -3.20 -9.97 -3.57
CA LYS A 191 -3.93 -10.87 -2.68
C LYS A 191 -3.66 -12.33 -3.07
N TYR A 192 -3.19 -13.11 -2.12
CA TYR A 192 -3.01 -14.55 -2.28
C TYR A 192 -4.24 -15.32 -1.81
N LYS A 193 -4.89 -14.83 -0.73
CA LYS A 193 -6.05 -15.46 -0.09
C LYS A 193 -6.96 -14.38 0.50
N GLU A 194 -8.28 -14.56 0.38
CA GLU A 194 -9.31 -13.61 0.86
C GLU A 194 -10.54 -14.39 1.31
#